data_eb426972111d913a098b6397773301e6
#
_entry.id   eb426972111d913a098b6397773301e6
#
_cell.length_a   1.000
_cell.length_b   1.000
_cell.length_c   1.000
_cell.angle_alpha   90.00
_cell.angle_beta   90.00
_cell.angle_gamma   90.00
#
_symmetry.space_group_name_H-M   'P 1'
#
loop_
_entity.id
_entity.type
_entity.pdbx_description
1 polymer ?
#
loop_
_entity_poly.entity_id
_entity_poly.type
_entity_poly.pdbx_seq_one_letter_code
_entity_poly.pdbx_strand_id
1 'polypeptide(L)'
;MKNPRRTFLRNSAAAALSLGIAPLVGRTNALGEAGASETCDETTLDLYGQGPFYTANAPQLVNNQLASATEPGTRLILSGIARSLDCIQTIPNMLIDVWHANDAGTYDNTGFNLRGITYTNDVGFYQIETILPGKYLNGATYRPRHIHFRLTPPGGSMRITQLYFEGDTDIPGDAAASANSGTYDAGARTIPLVLNNDGAYEGTWDIFLNNGVLSIGSDLHLERGMLYSASPNPFTNRVAFYYGVFRKARVCIQVFNVQGSRVAELEEVLLNPGKYYATWIPEPELPQGIYIAVLKVNDLQVHYLKVIKNG
;
A
#
# COMPACT_ATOMS: atom_id res chain seq x y z
N MET A 1 -15.76 -1.14 -31.98
CA MET A 1 -14.43 -0.49 -31.91
C MET A 1 -13.52 -1.36 -31.06
N LYS A 2 -12.37 -1.80 -31.59
CA LYS A 2 -11.51 -2.82 -30.97
C LYS A 2 -10.62 -2.19 -29.90
N ASN A 3 -10.59 -2.82 -28.73
CA ASN A 3 -9.87 -2.40 -27.55
C ASN A 3 -8.33 -2.61 -27.71
N PRO A 4 -7.44 -1.62 -27.52
CA PRO A 4 -6.01 -1.71 -27.86
C PRO A 4 -5.12 -2.41 -26.82
N ARG A 5 -5.66 -3.07 -25.80
CA ARG A 5 -4.86 -3.66 -24.71
C ARG A 5 -4.40 -5.12 -24.90
N ARG A 6 -4.57 -5.73 -26.09
CA ARG A 6 -4.20 -7.14 -26.33
C ARG A 6 -3.09 -7.39 -27.37
N THR A 7 -2.23 -6.41 -27.68
CA THR A 7 -1.23 -6.58 -28.75
C THR A 7 0.23 -6.55 -28.26
N PHE A 8 0.51 -6.77 -26.97
CA PHE A 8 1.90 -6.67 -26.47
C PHE A 8 2.63 -8.01 -26.25
N LEU A 9 2.03 -9.13 -26.52
CA LEU A 9 2.72 -10.45 -26.34
C LEU A 9 2.68 -11.30 -27.62
N ARG A 10 3.32 -10.82 -28.69
CA ARG A 10 3.71 -11.70 -29.81
C ARG A 10 4.71 -10.96 -30.71
N ASN A 11 6.00 -11.08 -30.40
CA ASN A 11 7.10 -11.05 -31.37
C ASN A 11 8.43 -11.11 -30.63
N SER A 12 8.86 -12.32 -30.35
CA SER A 12 10.25 -12.62 -29.98
C SER A 12 10.59 -13.93 -30.65
N ALA A 13 11.13 -13.89 -31.84
CA ALA A 13 12.04 -14.89 -32.40
C ALA A 13 12.46 -14.49 -33.81
N ALA A 14 13.71 -14.12 -33.95
CA ALA A 14 14.64 -14.62 -34.96
C ALA A 14 15.88 -13.73 -35.01
N ALA A 15 16.96 -14.24 -34.45
CA ALA A 15 18.31 -13.69 -34.60
C ALA A 15 18.91 -14.19 -35.91
N ALA A 16 19.54 -13.34 -36.68
CA ALA A 16 20.52 -13.71 -37.68
C ALA A 16 21.77 -12.86 -37.48
N LEU A 17 22.90 -13.54 -37.29
CA LEU A 17 24.24 -12.99 -37.25
C LEU A 17 24.62 -12.40 -38.60
N SER A 18 25.16 -11.19 -38.61
CA SER A 18 26.07 -10.71 -39.66
C SER A 18 27.16 -9.85 -39.01
N LEU A 19 28.40 -10.31 -39.09
CA LEU A 19 29.58 -9.55 -38.75
C LEU A 19 29.78 -8.44 -39.79
N GLY A 20 29.77 -7.18 -39.30
CA GLY A 20 30.18 -6.04 -40.09
C GLY A 20 30.98 -5.09 -39.21
N ILE A 21 32.27 -4.95 -39.48
CA ILE A 21 33.17 -4.00 -38.83
C ILE A 21 32.89 -2.59 -39.41
N ALA A 22 32.54 -1.66 -38.58
CA ALA A 22 32.45 -0.21 -38.93
C ALA A 22 32.85 0.69 -37.74
N PRO A 23 33.38 1.89 -37.95
CA PRO A 23 34.28 2.57 -37.04
C PRO A 23 33.57 3.21 -35.84
N LEU A 24 34.34 3.30 -34.74
CA LEU A 24 33.96 4.02 -33.51
C LEU A 24 33.69 5.51 -33.81
N VAL A 25 32.43 5.87 -33.87
CA VAL A 25 31.99 7.26 -33.63
C VAL A 25 31.39 7.31 -32.25
N GLY A 26 31.98 8.07 -31.37
CA GLY A 26 31.53 8.25 -29.99
C GLY A 26 30.06 8.64 -29.92
N ARG A 27 29.19 7.71 -29.44
CA ARG A 27 27.85 8.03 -29.00
C ARG A 27 27.93 8.44 -27.53
N THR A 28 27.71 9.71 -27.27
CA THR A 28 27.29 10.16 -25.96
C THR A 28 25.99 9.39 -25.63
N ASN A 29 26.07 8.44 -24.69
CA ASN A 29 24.87 7.86 -24.10
C ASN A 29 24.13 8.99 -23.38
N ALA A 30 23.05 9.43 -23.97
CA ALA A 30 21.99 10.11 -23.22
C ALA A 30 21.58 9.14 -22.10
N LEU A 31 21.86 9.53 -20.87
CA LEU A 31 21.31 8.86 -19.70
C LEU A 31 19.79 8.90 -19.90
N GLY A 32 19.19 7.71 -20.03
CA GLY A 32 17.76 7.58 -20.13
C GLY A 32 17.12 8.34 -18.95
N GLU A 33 16.08 9.09 -19.27
CA GLU A 33 15.22 9.69 -18.25
C GLU A 33 14.89 8.62 -17.21
N ALA A 34 15.19 8.91 -15.95
CA ALA A 34 14.75 8.10 -14.84
C ALA A 34 13.23 7.98 -14.98
N GLY A 35 12.73 6.76 -15.27
CA GLY A 35 11.31 6.51 -15.39
C GLY A 35 10.63 7.06 -14.16
N ALA A 36 9.54 7.79 -14.35
CA ALA A 36 8.68 8.22 -13.26
C ALA A 36 8.38 6.99 -12.40
N SER A 37 8.64 7.07 -11.11
CA SER A 37 8.21 6.02 -10.17
C SER A 37 6.71 5.84 -10.34
N GLU A 38 6.28 4.65 -10.74
CA GLU A 38 4.85 4.34 -10.77
C GLU A 38 4.33 4.48 -9.35
N THR A 39 3.36 5.36 -9.13
CA THR A 39 2.61 5.46 -7.89
C THR A 39 1.25 4.81 -8.11
N CYS A 40 0.82 4.02 -7.14
CA CYS A 40 -0.53 3.47 -7.14
C CYS A 40 -1.50 4.47 -6.53
N ASP A 41 -2.67 4.54 -7.14
CA ASP A 41 -3.76 5.32 -6.57
C ASP A 41 -4.19 4.73 -5.23
N GLU A 42 -4.33 5.59 -4.25
CA GLU A 42 -4.78 5.18 -2.92
C GLU A 42 -6.20 4.62 -2.98
N THR A 43 -6.44 3.50 -2.29
CA THR A 43 -7.79 2.93 -2.12
C THR A 43 -8.77 4.00 -1.68
N THR A 44 -9.79 4.25 -2.48
CA THR A 44 -10.71 5.36 -2.30
C THR A 44 -11.65 5.17 -1.10
N LEU A 45 -12.19 6.24 -0.58
CA LEU A 45 -13.19 6.23 0.49
C LEU A 45 -14.55 5.81 -0.06
N ASP A 46 -15.41 5.28 0.80
CA ASP A 46 -16.82 5.16 0.46
C ASP A 46 -17.58 6.46 0.73
N LEU A 47 -18.53 6.80 -0.16
CA LEU A 47 -19.33 8.01 -0.05
C LEU A 47 -20.20 8.05 1.21
N TYR A 48 -20.69 6.90 1.66
CA TYR A 48 -21.52 6.78 2.87
C TYR A 48 -20.69 6.51 4.12
N GLY A 49 -19.35 6.45 4.00
CA GLY A 49 -18.44 6.19 5.11
C GLY A 49 -18.74 4.84 5.78
N GLN A 50 -18.75 4.83 7.11
CA GLN A 50 -18.97 3.63 7.92
C GLN A 50 -20.40 3.06 7.82
N GLY A 51 -21.36 3.93 7.53
CA GLY A 51 -22.78 3.58 7.50
C GLY A 51 -23.35 3.29 8.90
N PRO A 52 -24.66 2.98 8.98
CA PRO A 52 -25.36 2.83 10.26
C PRO A 52 -25.20 1.43 10.90
N PHE A 53 -24.59 0.48 10.19
CA PHE A 53 -24.53 -0.93 10.61
C PHE A 53 -23.18 -1.36 11.20
N TYR A 54 -22.28 -0.43 11.47
CA TYR A 54 -21.00 -0.75 12.12
C TYR A 54 -21.18 -1.08 13.60
N THR A 55 -20.54 -2.15 14.07
CA THR A 55 -20.45 -2.52 15.48
C THR A 55 -18.99 -2.64 15.88
N ALA A 56 -18.57 -1.86 16.86
CA ALA A 56 -17.20 -1.86 17.34
C ALA A 56 -16.86 -3.15 18.11
N ASN A 57 -15.57 -3.45 18.24
CA ASN A 57 -15.03 -4.56 19.00
C ASN A 57 -15.42 -5.96 18.43
N ALA A 58 -15.54 -6.06 17.13
CA ALA A 58 -15.73 -7.35 16.48
C ALA A 58 -14.55 -8.30 16.82
N PRO A 59 -14.80 -9.61 16.98
CA PRO A 59 -13.78 -10.58 17.33
C PRO A 59 -12.79 -10.79 16.18
N GLN A 60 -11.58 -11.23 16.53
CA GLN A 60 -10.61 -11.64 15.52
C GLN A 60 -11.07 -12.94 14.84
N LEU A 61 -10.91 -12.99 13.51
CA LEU A 61 -11.25 -14.17 12.72
C LEU A 61 -10.35 -15.35 13.10
N VAL A 62 -10.96 -16.52 13.20
CA VAL A 62 -10.24 -17.78 13.33
C VAL A 62 -10.16 -18.43 11.95
N ASN A 63 -8.95 -18.77 11.51
CA ASN A 63 -8.70 -19.38 10.19
C ASN A 63 -9.28 -18.55 9.02
N ASN A 64 -9.26 -17.23 9.12
CA ASN A 64 -9.79 -16.29 8.12
C ASN A 64 -11.31 -16.40 7.87
N GLN A 65 -12.05 -17.14 8.70
CA GLN A 65 -13.48 -17.37 8.53
C GLN A 65 -14.30 -16.24 9.14
N LEU A 66 -14.94 -15.45 8.30
CA LEU A 66 -15.93 -14.45 8.68
C LEU A 66 -17.33 -15.07 8.77
N ALA A 67 -17.66 -15.95 7.82
CA ALA A 67 -18.92 -16.70 7.84
C ALA A 67 -18.71 -18.11 8.43
N SER A 68 -19.60 -18.53 9.30
CA SER A 68 -19.61 -19.92 9.78
C SER A 68 -19.85 -20.92 8.63
N ALA A 69 -19.48 -22.17 8.81
CA ALA A 69 -19.72 -23.20 7.79
C ALA A 69 -21.22 -23.42 7.49
N THR A 70 -22.10 -23.09 8.43
CA THR A 70 -23.55 -23.21 8.31
C THR A 70 -24.26 -21.92 7.91
N GLU A 71 -23.51 -20.83 7.72
CA GLU A 71 -24.11 -19.58 7.24
C GLU A 71 -24.71 -19.77 5.84
N PRO A 72 -26.01 -19.46 5.64
CA PRO A 72 -26.63 -19.53 4.33
C PRO A 72 -25.98 -18.60 3.31
N GLY A 73 -26.04 -18.98 2.04
CA GLY A 73 -25.54 -18.18 0.93
C GLY A 73 -24.39 -18.82 0.16
N THR A 74 -24.02 -18.24 -0.98
CA THR A 74 -22.92 -18.72 -1.81
C THR A 74 -21.59 -18.33 -1.17
N ARG A 75 -20.67 -19.29 -1.03
CA ARG A 75 -19.35 -19.04 -0.44
C ARG A 75 -18.56 -18.04 -1.27
N LEU A 76 -17.81 -17.18 -0.60
CA LEU A 76 -16.92 -16.19 -1.19
C LEU A 76 -15.57 -16.25 -0.49
N ILE A 77 -14.52 -16.37 -1.28
CA ILE A 77 -13.13 -16.27 -0.83
C ILE A 77 -12.58 -14.95 -1.41
N LEU A 78 -12.32 -14.00 -0.53
CA LEU A 78 -11.74 -12.72 -0.89
C LEU A 78 -10.29 -12.68 -0.43
N SER A 79 -9.37 -12.33 -1.31
CA SER A 79 -7.95 -12.22 -0.98
C SER A 79 -7.31 -11.02 -1.66
N GLY A 80 -6.12 -10.62 -1.21
CA GLY A 80 -5.36 -9.55 -1.83
C GLY A 80 -4.10 -9.24 -1.04
N ILE A 81 -3.36 -8.25 -1.53
CA ILE A 81 -2.16 -7.74 -0.88
C ILE A 81 -2.36 -6.26 -0.56
N ALA A 82 -2.09 -5.88 0.69
CA ALA A 82 -1.99 -4.48 1.06
C ALA A 82 -0.59 -3.94 0.74
N ARG A 83 -0.54 -2.81 0.03
CA ARG A 83 0.68 -2.16 -0.43
C ARG A 83 0.68 -0.68 -0.09
N SER A 84 1.85 -0.11 0.01
CA SER A 84 2.03 1.34 0.05
C SER A 84 1.81 1.95 -1.34
N LEU A 85 1.73 3.28 -1.39
CA LEU A 85 1.47 4.00 -2.65
C LEU A 85 2.63 3.94 -3.66
N ASP A 86 3.78 3.37 -3.29
CA ASP A 86 4.87 3.05 -4.22
C ASP A 86 4.63 1.77 -5.04
N CYS A 87 3.48 1.10 -4.87
CA CYS A 87 3.08 -0.16 -5.51
C CYS A 87 3.96 -1.37 -5.18
N ILE A 88 5.04 -1.19 -4.44
CA ILE A 88 6.09 -2.19 -4.22
C ILE A 88 6.08 -2.70 -2.78
N GLN A 89 6.12 -1.79 -1.81
CA GLN A 89 6.20 -2.16 -0.41
C GLN A 89 4.86 -2.70 0.08
N THR A 90 4.88 -3.86 0.68
CA THR A 90 3.71 -4.46 1.32
C THR A 90 3.49 -3.87 2.71
N ILE A 91 2.26 -3.91 3.20
CA ILE A 91 1.89 -3.42 4.53
C ILE A 91 1.57 -4.63 5.43
N PRO A 92 2.56 -5.16 6.18
CA PRO A 92 2.30 -6.20 7.16
C PRO A 92 1.55 -5.66 8.38
N ASN A 93 0.83 -6.55 9.07
CA ASN A 93 0.08 -6.23 10.29
C ASN A 93 -0.93 -5.07 10.15
N MET A 94 -1.44 -4.83 8.94
CA MET A 94 -2.55 -3.92 8.74
C MET A 94 -3.82 -4.52 9.33
N LEU A 95 -4.49 -3.79 10.21
CA LEU A 95 -5.79 -4.19 10.74
C LEU A 95 -6.86 -4.01 9.67
N ILE A 96 -7.60 -5.08 9.41
CA ILE A 96 -8.77 -5.12 8.54
C ILE A 96 -9.99 -5.45 9.42
N ASP A 97 -10.87 -4.49 9.62
CA ASP A 97 -12.16 -4.67 10.26
C ASP A 97 -13.22 -4.74 9.14
N VAL A 98 -13.93 -5.85 9.07
CA VAL A 98 -14.81 -6.20 7.95
C VAL A 98 -16.19 -6.58 8.43
N TRP A 99 -17.23 -6.11 7.72
CA TRP A 99 -18.63 -6.49 7.98
C TRP A 99 -19.49 -6.39 6.73
N HIS A 100 -20.53 -7.22 6.67
CA HIS A 100 -21.51 -7.18 5.59
C HIS A 100 -22.84 -7.80 5.99
N ALA A 101 -23.85 -7.63 5.14
CA ALA A 101 -25.16 -8.26 5.29
C ALA A 101 -25.10 -9.76 4.98
N ASN A 102 -25.99 -10.57 5.55
CA ASN A 102 -26.19 -11.94 5.13
C ASN A 102 -26.72 -12.05 3.68
N ASP A 103 -26.94 -13.24 3.18
CA ASP A 103 -27.45 -13.49 1.81
C ASP A 103 -28.86 -12.93 1.56
N ALA A 104 -29.66 -12.74 2.60
CA ALA A 104 -30.97 -12.07 2.54
C ALA A 104 -30.89 -10.53 2.64
N GLY A 105 -29.70 -9.95 2.73
CA GLY A 105 -29.51 -8.49 2.84
C GLY A 105 -29.72 -7.93 4.24
N THR A 106 -29.66 -8.76 5.29
CA THR A 106 -29.87 -8.33 6.68
C THR A 106 -28.55 -8.26 7.44
N TYR A 107 -28.34 -7.18 8.18
CA TYR A 107 -27.18 -7.01 9.07
C TYR A 107 -27.51 -7.54 10.48
N ASP A 108 -26.56 -8.22 11.10
CA ASP A 108 -26.60 -8.50 12.53
C ASP A 108 -26.19 -7.23 13.29
N ASN A 109 -27.16 -6.58 13.95
CA ASN A 109 -26.94 -5.36 14.71
C ASN A 109 -26.86 -5.62 16.23
N THR A 110 -26.92 -6.86 16.66
CA THR A 110 -26.90 -7.26 18.08
C THR A 110 -25.71 -8.13 18.46
N GLY A 111 -25.13 -8.81 17.49
CA GLY A 111 -23.97 -9.69 17.65
C GLY A 111 -22.88 -9.37 16.64
N PHE A 112 -22.10 -10.40 16.32
CA PHE A 112 -20.95 -10.30 15.41
C PHE A 112 -21.04 -11.31 14.24
N ASN A 113 -22.25 -11.72 13.84
CA ASN A 113 -22.36 -12.54 12.64
C ASN A 113 -21.95 -11.73 11.41
N LEU A 114 -21.09 -12.30 10.56
CA LEU A 114 -20.51 -11.66 9.38
C LEU A 114 -19.78 -10.33 9.70
N ARG A 115 -19.16 -10.29 10.89
CA ARG A 115 -18.33 -9.19 11.39
C ARG A 115 -17.09 -9.73 12.05
N GLY A 116 -15.93 -9.15 11.78
CA GLY A 116 -14.70 -9.59 12.41
C GLY A 116 -13.51 -8.73 12.03
N ILE A 117 -12.40 -8.96 12.71
CA ILE A 117 -11.13 -8.36 12.39
C ILE A 117 -10.11 -9.40 11.96
N THR A 118 -9.25 -9.04 11.03
CA THR A 118 -8.07 -9.82 10.65
C THR A 118 -6.89 -8.88 10.40
N TYR A 119 -5.72 -9.46 10.16
CA TYR A 119 -4.52 -8.70 9.87
C TYR A 119 -3.85 -9.23 8.62
N THR A 120 -3.19 -8.36 7.88
CA THR A 120 -2.27 -8.79 6.83
C THR A 120 -1.07 -9.51 7.45
N ASN A 121 -0.58 -10.53 6.77
CA ASN A 121 0.62 -11.26 7.18
C ASN A 121 1.92 -10.49 6.86
N ASP A 122 3.09 -11.11 7.10
CA ASP A 122 4.41 -10.49 6.92
C ASP A 122 4.72 -10.02 5.49
N VAL A 123 3.97 -10.52 4.50
CA VAL A 123 4.07 -10.10 3.09
C VAL A 123 2.87 -9.25 2.65
N GLY A 124 2.10 -8.72 3.58
CA GLY A 124 0.95 -7.87 3.30
C GLY A 124 -0.28 -8.61 2.77
N PHE A 125 -0.25 -9.94 2.69
CA PHE A 125 -1.36 -10.75 2.18
C PHE A 125 -2.47 -10.88 3.23
N TYR A 126 -3.73 -10.87 2.78
CA TYR A 126 -4.90 -11.20 3.57
C TYR A 126 -5.84 -12.13 2.80
N GLN A 127 -6.63 -12.89 3.54
CA GLN A 127 -7.72 -13.69 3.03
C GLN A 127 -8.90 -13.65 4.00
N ILE A 128 -10.11 -13.60 3.44
CA ILE A 128 -11.36 -13.62 4.20
C ILE A 128 -12.29 -14.63 3.52
N GLU A 129 -12.73 -15.64 4.29
CA GLU A 129 -13.70 -16.63 3.85
C GLU A 129 -15.07 -16.27 4.39
N THR A 130 -16.01 -16.03 3.50
CA THR A 130 -17.35 -15.56 3.86
C THR A 130 -18.40 -16.08 2.88
N ILE A 131 -19.52 -15.41 2.79
CA ILE A 131 -20.56 -15.58 1.77
C ILE A 131 -20.71 -14.33 0.93
N LEU A 132 -21.20 -14.47 -0.28
CA LEU A 132 -21.59 -13.32 -1.11
C LEU A 132 -22.75 -12.57 -0.43
N PRO A 133 -22.59 -11.28 -0.09
CA PRO A 133 -23.66 -10.53 0.60
C PRO A 133 -24.93 -10.44 -0.24
N GLY A 134 -26.07 -10.39 0.41
CA GLY A 134 -27.33 -10.00 -0.21
C GLY A 134 -27.40 -8.49 -0.46
N LYS A 135 -28.29 -8.12 -1.38
CA LYS A 135 -28.71 -6.74 -1.59
C LYS A 135 -29.68 -6.33 -0.49
N TYR A 136 -29.61 -5.11 -0.02
CA TYR A 136 -30.63 -4.65 0.94
C TYR A 136 -31.38 -3.40 0.44
N LEU A 137 -32.63 -3.31 0.87
CA LEU A 137 -33.49 -2.20 0.49
C LEU A 137 -33.12 -0.95 1.31
N ASN A 138 -32.77 0.14 0.63
CA ASN A 138 -32.51 1.44 1.23
C ASN A 138 -33.54 2.44 0.70
N GLY A 139 -34.57 2.70 1.48
CA GLY A 139 -35.74 3.48 1.01
C GLY A 139 -36.50 2.73 -0.08
N ALA A 140 -36.55 3.27 -1.30
CA ALA A 140 -37.24 2.68 -2.43
C ALA A 140 -36.33 1.90 -3.41
N THR A 141 -35.02 1.88 -3.18
CA THR A 141 -34.02 1.26 -4.06
C THR A 141 -33.18 0.23 -3.33
N TYR A 142 -32.73 -0.79 -4.04
CA TYR A 142 -31.76 -1.71 -3.49
C TYR A 142 -30.37 -1.11 -3.58
N ARG A 143 -29.59 -1.30 -2.52
CA ARG A 143 -28.15 -1.16 -2.59
C ARG A 143 -27.54 -2.43 -3.21
N PRO A 144 -26.51 -2.27 -4.08
CA PRO A 144 -25.80 -3.42 -4.60
C PRO A 144 -25.12 -4.23 -3.50
N ARG A 145 -24.76 -5.48 -3.80
CA ARG A 145 -23.94 -6.31 -2.92
C ARG A 145 -22.63 -5.60 -2.59
N HIS A 146 -22.31 -5.51 -1.30
CA HIS A 146 -21.07 -4.87 -0.86
C HIS A 146 -20.57 -5.42 0.47
N ILE A 147 -19.28 -5.28 0.66
CA ILE A 147 -18.59 -5.58 1.92
C ILE A 147 -17.96 -4.29 2.42
N HIS A 148 -18.19 -3.96 3.68
CA HIS A 148 -17.57 -2.82 4.35
C HIS A 148 -16.20 -3.17 4.88
N PHE A 149 -15.29 -2.23 4.78
CA PHE A 149 -13.93 -2.32 5.31
C PHE A 149 -13.55 -1.06 6.07
N ARG A 150 -12.91 -1.27 7.22
CA ARG A 150 -12.17 -0.27 7.95
C ARG A 150 -10.73 -0.73 8.02
N LEU A 151 -9.89 -0.07 7.26
CA LEU A 151 -8.48 -0.42 7.04
C LEU A 151 -7.61 0.48 7.89
N THR A 152 -6.76 -0.08 8.74
CA THR A 152 -5.87 0.70 9.60
C THR A 152 -4.45 0.17 9.48
N PRO A 153 -3.61 0.80 8.64
CA PRO A 153 -2.21 0.43 8.53
C PRO A 153 -1.45 0.82 9.80
N PRO A 154 -0.40 0.07 10.19
CA PRO A 154 0.45 0.44 11.31
C PRO A 154 1.03 1.84 11.15
N GLY A 155 0.76 2.73 12.10
CA GLY A 155 1.25 4.11 12.08
C GLY A 155 0.55 5.05 11.08
N GLY A 156 -0.39 4.56 10.29
CA GLY A 156 -1.13 5.34 9.30
C GLY A 156 -2.54 5.72 9.72
N SER A 157 -3.19 6.49 8.85
CA SER A 157 -4.57 6.90 9.05
C SER A 157 -5.54 5.80 8.64
N MET A 158 -6.60 5.63 9.43
CA MET A 158 -7.69 4.72 9.13
C MET A 158 -8.45 5.16 7.87
N ARG A 159 -8.81 4.17 7.03
CA ARG A 159 -9.65 4.37 5.84
C ARG A 159 -10.90 3.52 5.92
N ILE A 160 -12.04 4.14 5.64
CA ILE A 160 -13.34 3.45 5.56
C ILE A 160 -13.75 3.38 4.10
N THR A 161 -14.07 2.17 3.65
CA THR A 161 -14.40 1.91 2.26
C THR A 161 -15.41 0.75 2.11
N GLN A 162 -15.91 0.54 0.91
CA GLN A 162 -16.78 -0.58 0.56
C GLN A 162 -16.30 -1.20 -0.75
N LEU A 163 -16.34 -2.52 -0.80
CA LEU A 163 -16.04 -3.32 -1.98
C LEU A 163 -17.33 -3.75 -2.66
N TYR A 164 -17.41 -3.60 -3.97
CA TYR A 164 -18.52 -3.96 -4.82
C TYR A 164 -18.13 -5.08 -5.80
N PHE A 165 -19.11 -5.66 -6.47
CA PHE A 165 -18.89 -6.79 -7.37
C PHE A 165 -19.39 -6.48 -8.78
N GLU A 166 -18.56 -6.72 -9.79
CA GLU A 166 -18.93 -6.50 -11.20
C GLU A 166 -20.18 -7.27 -11.59
N GLY A 167 -20.99 -6.68 -12.45
CA GLY A 167 -22.23 -7.27 -12.94
C GLY A 167 -23.44 -7.12 -12.01
N ASP A 168 -23.29 -6.49 -10.84
CA ASP A 168 -24.44 -6.17 -10.00
C ASP A 168 -25.27 -5.05 -10.66
N THR A 169 -26.54 -5.34 -10.92
CA THR A 169 -27.46 -4.48 -11.67
C THR A 169 -27.88 -3.22 -10.92
N ASP A 170 -27.66 -3.16 -9.63
CA ASP A 170 -28.02 -2.00 -8.79
C ASP A 170 -26.88 -0.98 -8.65
N ILE A 171 -25.66 -1.31 -9.10
CA ILE A 171 -24.52 -0.37 -9.10
C ILE A 171 -24.87 0.97 -9.77
N PRO A 172 -25.47 1.02 -10.97
CA PRO A 172 -25.76 2.31 -11.63
C PRO A 172 -26.76 3.19 -10.87
N GLY A 173 -27.59 2.60 -10.03
CA GLY A 173 -28.60 3.29 -9.21
C GLY A 173 -28.13 3.72 -7.82
N ASP A 174 -26.97 3.27 -7.38
CA ASP A 174 -26.40 3.58 -6.05
C ASP A 174 -25.32 4.66 -6.17
N ALA A 175 -25.49 5.78 -5.47
CA ALA A 175 -24.59 6.93 -5.58
C ALA A 175 -23.15 6.61 -5.16
N ALA A 176 -22.95 5.69 -4.21
CA ALA A 176 -21.60 5.32 -3.76
C ALA A 176 -20.94 4.31 -4.70
N ALA A 177 -21.69 3.34 -5.19
CA ALA A 177 -21.18 2.29 -6.08
C ALA A 177 -20.96 2.79 -7.52
N SER A 178 -21.71 3.80 -7.97
CA SER A 178 -21.57 4.41 -9.30
C SER A 178 -20.62 5.60 -9.35
N ALA A 179 -20.04 6.03 -8.23
CA ALA A 179 -19.04 7.10 -8.22
C ALA A 179 -17.81 6.65 -9.05
N ASN A 180 -17.39 7.48 -10.01
CA ASN A 180 -16.37 7.11 -11.00
C ASN A 180 -15.22 8.11 -11.10
N SER A 181 -15.02 8.94 -10.09
CA SER A 181 -13.94 9.92 -10.03
C SER A 181 -13.65 10.43 -8.62
N GLY A 182 -12.42 10.89 -8.43
CA GLY A 182 -11.97 11.55 -7.21
C GLY A 182 -11.91 10.64 -5.98
N THR A 183 -12.02 11.24 -4.80
CA THR A 183 -11.83 10.57 -3.50
C THR A 183 -12.80 9.40 -3.27
N TYR A 184 -13.93 9.37 -3.92
CA TYR A 184 -14.99 8.36 -3.76
C TYR A 184 -15.13 7.42 -4.95
N ASP A 185 -14.20 7.43 -5.89
CA ASP A 185 -14.22 6.56 -7.05
C ASP A 185 -14.38 5.09 -6.64
N ALA A 186 -15.43 4.45 -7.13
CA ALA A 186 -15.73 3.05 -6.83
C ALA A 186 -15.12 2.08 -7.86
N GLY A 187 -14.50 2.58 -8.94
CA GLY A 187 -13.98 1.74 -10.02
C GLY A 187 -12.95 0.71 -9.55
N ALA A 188 -11.95 1.15 -8.76
CA ALA A 188 -10.93 0.25 -8.19
C ALA A 188 -11.44 -0.60 -7.00
N ARG A 189 -12.66 -0.37 -6.56
CA ARG A 189 -13.37 -1.10 -5.49
C ARG A 189 -14.53 -1.94 -6.01
N THR A 190 -14.62 -2.13 -7.32
CA THR A 190 -15.59 -3.00 -7.98
C THR A 190 -14.81 -4.08 -8.70
N ILE A 191 -14.89 -5.31 -8.18
CA ILE A 191 -14.05 -6.43 -8.63
C ILE A 191 -14.88 -7.51 -9.33
N PRO A 192 -14.30 -8.21 -10.31
CA PRO A 192 -14.89 -9.43 -10.86
C PRO A 192 -14.82 -10.58 -9.86
N LEU A 193 -15.80 -11.47 -9.94
CA LEU A 193 -15.80 -12.74 -9.20
C LEU A 193 -15.69 -13.90 -10.18
N VAL A 194 -14.90 -14.90 -9.81
CA VAL A 194 -14.72 -16.13 -10.57
C VAL A 194 -15.30 -17.30 -9.76
N LEU A 195 -16.17 -18.09 -10.37
CA LEU A 195 -16.69 -19.30 -9.73
C LEU A 195 -15.63 -20.41 -9.82
N ASN A 196 -15.22 -20.96 -8.68
CA ASN A 196 -14.27 -22.07 -8.64
C ASN A 196 -14.97 -23.44 -8.77
N ASN A 197 -14.19 -24.52 -8.81
CA ASN A 197 -14.71 -25.88 -9.00
C ASN A 197 -15.54 -26.39 -7.82
N ASP A 198 -15.39 -25.80 -6.64
CA ASP A 198 -16.12 -26.16 -5.41
C ASP A 198 -17.42 -25.37 -5.26
N GLY A 199 -17.76 -24.52 -6.23
CA GLY A 199 -18.97 -23.70 -6.22
C GLY A 199 -18.87 -22.45 -5.35
N ALA A 200 -17.66 -22.07 -4.92
CA ALA A 200 -17.41 -20.79 -4.23
C ALA A 200 -16.96 -19.72 -5.25
N TYR A 201 -17.35 -18.47 -5.00
CA TYR A 201 -16.77 -17.35 -5.71
C TYR A 201 -15.40 -17.00 -5.12
N GLU A 202 -14.49 -16.61 -6.00
CA GLU A 202 -13.19 -16.05 -5.66
C GLU A 202 -13.06 -14.64 -6.20
N GLY A 203 -12.59 -13.72 -5.36
CA GLY A 203 -12.30 -12.34 -5.72
C GLY A 203 -10.93 -11.92 -5.23
N THR A 204 -10.22 -11.12 -6.03
CA THR A 204 -8.94 -10.51 -5.62
C THR A 204 -9.09 -9.01 -5.57
N TRP A 205 -8.70 -8.42 -4.44
CA TRP A 205 -8.70 -6.98 -4.25
C TRP A 205 -7.43 -6.53 -3.53
N ASP A 206 -6.54 -5.88 -4.26
CA ASP A 206 -5.36 -5.27 -3.67
C ASP A 206 -5.72 -3.90 -3.05
N ILE A 207 -5.13 -3.63 -1.89
CA ILE A 207 -5.37 -2.44 -1.10
C ILE A 207 -4.12 -1.57 -1.14
N PHE A 208 -4.29 -0.30 -1.50
CA PHE A 208 -3.21 0.68 -1.56
C PHE A 208 -3.47 1.79 -0.54
N LEU A 209 -2.58 1.95 0.45
CA LEU A 209 -2.74 2.93 1.52
C LEU A 209 -1.45 3.69 1.77
N ASN A 210 -1.63 4.94 2.18
CA ASN A 210 -0.56 5.63 2.88
C ASN A 210 -0.44 5.00 4.28
N ASN A 211 0.60 4.19 4.48
CA ASN A 211 0.78 3.40 5.70
C ASN A 211 1.39 4.18 6.86
N GLY A 212 1.45 5.50 6.77
CA GLY A 212 2.05 6.35 7.83
C GLY A 212 3.51 6.06 8.15
N VAL A 213 4.06 4.95 7.72
CA VAL A 213 5.49 4.86 7.43
C VAL A 213 5.66 5.98 6.44
N LEU A 214 6.35 7.03 6.84
CA LEU A 214 6.64 8.16 5.96
C LEU A 214 6.69 7.60 4.55
N SER A 215 5.61 7.82 3.77
CA SER A 215 5.72 7.80 2.34
C SER A 215 6.87 8.75 2.13
N ILE A 216 8.06 8.19 2.02
CA ILE A 216 9.22 8.91 1.61
C ILE A 216 8.90 9.13 0.16
N GLY A 217 8.17 10.22 -0.02
CA GLY A 217 7.24 10.47 -1.08
C GLY A 217 7.88 10.26 -2.44
N SER A 218 7.04 10.13 -3.44
CA SER A 218 7.31 10.33 -4.85
C SER A 218 8.25 11.49 -5.22
N ASP A 219 8.71 12.24 -4.24
CA ASP A 219 9.59 13.38 -4.31
C ASP A 219 10.93 13.14 -3.62
N LEU A 220 11.48 11.91 -3.72
CA LEU A 220 12.90 11.73 -3.43
C LEU A 220 13.71 12.47 -4.49
N HIS A 221 14.29 13.58 -4.08
CA HIS A 221 15.13 14.39 -4.94
C HIS A 221 16.54 13.79 -5.09
N LEU A 222 16.61 12.55 -5.59
CA LEU A 222 17.87 11.80 -5.77
C LEU A 222 18.89 12.55 -6.64
N GLU A 223 18.43 13.46 -7.49
CA GLU A 223 19.29 14.32 -8.29
C GLU A 223 20.06 15.36 -7.44
N ARG A 224 19.73 15.50 -6.16
CA ARG A 224 20.38 16.44 -5.23
C ARG A 224 21.38 15.78 -4.30
N GLY A 225 21.20 14.51 -4.00
CA GLY A 225 22.05 13.76 -3.08
C GLY A 225 21.57 12.34 -2.82
N MET A 226 22.37 11.56 -2.11
CA MET A 226 22.07 10.16 -1.81
C MET A 226 22.78 9.71 -0.54
N LEU A 227 22.09 8.94 0.33
CA LEU A 227 22.71 8.13 1.37
C LEU A 227 23.24 6.84 0.74
N TYR A 228 24.53 6.59 0.79
CA TYR A 228 25.12 5.39 0.20
C TYR A 228 25.05 4.19 1.15
N SER A 229 25.43 4.42 2.41
CA SER A 229 25.48 3.35 3.42
C SER A 229 25.49 3.91 4.83
N ALA A 230 25.24 3.02 5.78
CA ALA A 230 25.42 3.25 7.21
C ALA A 230 26.32 2.14 7.78
N SER A 231 27.37 2.50 8.51
CA SER A 231 28.30 1.51 9.06
C SER A 231 28.83 1.92 10.44
N PRO A 232 28.91 0.96 11.39
CA PRO A 232 28.35 -0.38 11.31
C PRO A 232 26.82 -0.37 11.27
N ASN A 233 26.21 -1.40 10.67
CA ASN A 233 24.77 -1.61 10.70
C ASN A 233 24.52 -3.14 10.66
N PRO A 234 24.04 -3.77 11.74
CA PRO A 234 23.61 -3.16 13.02
C PRO A 234 24.73 -2.47 13.79
N PHE A 235 24.35 -1.52 14.66
CA PHE A 235 25.28 -0.77 15.49
C PHE A 235 24.88 -0.82 16.98
N THR A 236 25.84 -0.55 17.88
CA THR A 236 25.58 -0.46 19.34
C THR A 236 25.66 0.99 19.82
N ASN A 237 26.80 1.62 19.70
CA ASN A 237 27.06 2.92 20.32
C ASN A 237 27.07 4.07 19.30
N ARG A 238 27.38 3.78 18.04
CA ARG A 238 27.47 4.79 16.98
C ARG A 238 27.31 4.16 15.61
N VAL A 239 26.85 4.97 14.66
CA VAL A 239 26.80 4.63 13.24
C VAL A 239 27.24 5.84 12.42
N ALA A 240 28.01 5.60 11.38
CA ALA A 240 28.38 6.64 10.42
C ALA A 240 27.51 6.48 9.15
N PHE A 241 26.88 7.57 8.73
CA PHE A 241 26.13 7.67 7.49
C PHE A 241 27.04 8.21 6.40
N TYR A 242 27.25 7.49 5.31
CA TYR A 242 28.01 7.93 4.15
C TYR A 242 27.05 8.43 3.09
N TYR A 243 27.26 9.66 2.61
CA TYR A 243 26.34 10.31 1.68
C TYR A 243 27.04 11.17 0.64
N GLY A 244 26.36 11.45 -0.45
CA GLY A 244 26.77 12.36 -1.50
C GLY A 244 25.86 13.55 -1.60
N VAL A 245 26.43 14.70 -1.92
CA VAL A 245 25.74 15.94 -2.27
C VAL A 245 26.13 16.30 -3.70
N PHE A 246 25.16 16.51 -4.57
CA PHE A 246 25.42 16.66 -6.00
C PHE A 246 25.43 18.12 -6.47
N ARG A 247 24.92 19.03 -5.63
CA ARG A 247 24.95 20.48 -5.83
C ARG A 247 25.23 21.16 -4.50
N LYS A 248 25.78 22.38 -4.53
CA LYS A 248 25.98 23.17 -3.30
C LYS A 248 24.64 23.39 -2.60
N ALA A 249 24.51 22.93 -1.37
CA ALA A 249 23.24 22.91 -0.64
C ALA A 249 23.44 22.85 0.87
N ARG A 250 22.41 23.22 1.62
CA ARG A 250 22.28 22.91 3.04
C ARG A 250 21.86 21.45 3.21
N VAL A 251 22.50 20.75 4.11
CA VAL A 251 22.30 19.30 4.31
C VAL A 251 22.16 19.01 5.78
N CYS A 252 21.15 18.22 6.13
CA CYS A 252 21.05 17.61 7.44
C CYS A 252 20.61 16.13 7.33
N ILE A 253 20.88 15.34 8.34
CA ILE A 253 20.38 13.98 8.48
C ILE A 253 19.48 13.93 9.70
N GLN A 254 18.23 13.55 9.50
CA GLN A 254 17.26 13.33 10.57
C GLN A 254 17.09 11.82 10.80
N VAL A 255 16.98 11.42 12.06
CA VAL A 255 16.73 10.01 12.41
C VAL A 255 15.40 9.88 13.11
N PHE A 256 14.61 8.91 12.68
CA PHE A 256 13.27 8.65 13.19
C PHE A 256 13.18 7.24 13.74
N ASN A 257 12.34 7.04 14.75
CA ASN A 257 11.93 5.71 15.19
C ASN A 257 10.80 5.16 14.30
N VAL A 258 10.39 3.91 14.54
CA VAL A 258 9.31 3.26 13.78
C VAL A 258 7.93 3.88 14.00
N GLN A 259 7.74 4.72 15.01
CA GLN A 259 6.53 5.50 15.24
C GLN A 259 6.52 6.83 14.49
N GLY A 260 7.58 7.13 13.72
CA GLY A 260 7.72 8.38 12.97
C GLY A 260 8.18 9.57 13.85
N SER A 261 8.52 9.36 15.11
CA SER A 261 9.06 10.42 15.97
C SER A 261 10.53 10.65 15.67
N ARG A 262 10.92 11.90 15.47
CA ARG A 262 12.32 12.27 15.28
C ARG A 262 13.08 12.09 16.58
N VAL A 263 14.12 11.25 16.58
CA VAL A 263 14.98 10.94 17.72
C VAL A 263 16.34 11.62 17.66
N ALA A 264 16.75 12.06 16.46
CA ALA A 264 17.98 12.85 16.28
C ALA A 264 17.88 13.72 15.04
N GLU A 265 18.64 14.81 15.07
CA GLU A 265 18.96 15.64 13.92
C GLU A 265 20.45 15.94 13.96
N LEU A 266 21.17 15.52 12.93
CA LEU A 266 22.58 15.82 12.79
C LEU A 266 22.71 17.19 12.12
N GLU A 267 23.74 17.91 12.53
CA GLU A 267 24.00 19.30 12.21
C GLU A 267 23.67 19.67 10.74
N GLU A 268 22.96 20.79 10.58
CA GLU A 268 22.70 21.36 9.27
C GLU A 268 23.91 22.14 8.78
N VAL A 269 24.54 21.69 7.69
CA VAL A 269 25.75 22.29 7.13
C VAL A 269 25.60 22.64 5.67
N LEU A 270 26.24 23.72 5.25
CA LEU A 270 26.32 24.10 3.83
C LEU A 270 27.51 23.38 3.19
N LEU A 271 27.23 22.48 2.24
CA LEU A 271 28.24 21.65 1.59
C LEU A 271 28.32 21.94 0.09
N ASN A 272 29.51 21.79 -0.47
CA ASN A 272 29.75 21.74 -1.91
C ASN A 272 29.44 20.33 -2.46
N PRO A 273 29.32 20.13 -3.79
CA PRO A 273 29.25 18.78 -4.33
C PRO A 273 30.42 17.91 -3.87
N GLY A 274 30.08 16.70 -3.37
CA GLY A 274 31.11 15.81 -2.82
C GLY A 274 30.52 14.62 -2.06
N LYS A 275 31.40 13.79 -1.52
CA LYS A 275 31.08 12.67 -0.65
C LYS A 275 31.47 13.01 0.78
N TYR A 276 30.58 12.72 1.72
CA TYR A 276 30.70 13.10 3.12
C TYR A 276 30.30 11.94 4.03
N TYR A 277 30.55 12.09 5.31
CA TYR A 277 29.98 11.24 6.34
C TYR A 277 29.54 12.06 7.55
N ALA A 278 28.54 11.60 8.24
CA ALA A 278 28.07 12.13 9.52
C ALA A 278 27.90 10.97 10.51
N THR A 279 28.31 11.19 11.76
CA THR A 279 28.22 10.14 12.79
C THR A 279 27.09 10.45 13.74
N TRP A 280 26.21 9.49 13.92
CA TRP A 280 25.20 9.51 14.95
C TRP A 280 25.64 8.68 16.15
N ILE A 281 25.60 9.32 17.33
CA ILE A 281 25.81 8.70 18.65
C ILE A 281 24.49 8.88 19.38
N PRO A 282 23.66 7.83 19.48
CA PRO A 282 22.37 7.94 20.17
C PRO A 282 22.57 8.07 21.68
N GLU A 283 21.60 8.67 22.36
CA GLU A 283 21.53 8.67 23.82
C GLU A 283 21.49 7.22 24.34
N PRO A 284 22.12 6.95 25.50
CA PRO A 284 22.20 5.59 26.06
C PRO A 284 20.82 4.93 26.27
N GLU A 285 19.82 5.74 26.61
CA GLU A 285 18.45 5.30 26.92
C GLU A 285 17.63 5.00 25.65
N LEU A 286 18.16 5.34 24.46
CA LEU A 286 17.42 5.09 23.22
C LEU A 286 17.25 3.58 23.01
N PRO A 287 16.00 3.07 22.86
CA PRO A 287 15.72 1.63 22.74
C PRO A 287 16.46 0.96 21.59
N GLN A 288 16.72 -0.34 21.74
CA GLN A 288 17.11 -1.19 20.62
C GLN A 288 15.97 -1.21 19.58
N GLY A 289 16.32 -1.35 18.31
CA GLY A 289 15.30 -1.46 17.27
C GLY A 289 15.72 -0.85 15.96
N ILE A 290 14.71 -0.68 15.11
CA ILE A 290 14.84 -0.12 13.76
C ILE A 290 14.68 1.39 13.85
N TYR A 291 15.56 2.09 13.14
CA TYR A 291 15.51 3.54 12.94
C TYR A 291 15.67 3.85 11.45
N ILE A 292 15.12 4.97 11.02
CA ILE A 292 15.20 5.46 9.65
C ILE A 292 16.00 6.75 9.64
N ALA A 293 17.14 6.74 8.97
CA ALA A 293 17.92 7.94 8.72
C ALA A 293 17.49 8.56 7.39
N VAL A 294 17.18 9.84 7.39
CA VAL A 294 16.68 10.61 6.25
C VAL A 294 17.67 11.71 5.91
N LEU A 295 18.17 11.73 4.69
CA LEU A 295 18.97 12.83 4.17
C LEU A 295 18.06 13.93 3.64
N LYS A 296 18.23 15.16 4.13
CA LYS A 296 17.58 16.37 3.63
C LYS A 296 18.59 17.28 2.95
N VAL A 297 18.22 17.82 1.79
CA VAL A 297 19.01 18.79 1.04
C VAL A 297 18.12 19.99 0.71
N ASN A 298 18.46 21.17 1.24
CA ASN A 298 17.64 22.38 1.19
C ASN A 298 16.19 22.12 1.64
N ASP A 299 16.04 21.47 2.82
CA ASP A 299 14.77 21.05 3.42
C ASP A 299 13.96 20.00 2.64
N LEU A 300 14.40 19.61 1.46
CA LEU A 300 13.78 18.53 0.69
C LEU A 300 14.37 17.19 1.09
N GLN A 301 13.51 16.22 1.28
CA GLN A 301 13.92 14.85 1.55
C GLN A 301 14.46 14.21 0.27
N VAL A 302 15.69 13.70 0.30
CA VAL A 302 16.34 13.18 -0.90
C VAL A 302 16.59 11.68 -0.87
N HIS A 303 16.86 11.12 0.30
CA HIS A 303 17.10 9.66 0.45
C HIS A 303 16.98 9.23 1.90
N TYR A 304 16.83 7.92 2.12
CA TYR A 304 16.78 7.33 3.47
C TYR A 304 17.50 5.97 3.54
N LEU A 305 17.88 5.58 4.74
CA LEU A 305 18.41 4.25 5.05
C LEU A 305 17.82 3.71 6.35
N LYS A 306 17.56 2.41 6.38
CA LYS A 306 17.25 1.68 7.61
C LYS A 306 18.53 1.37 8.36
N VAL A 307 18.54 1.66 9.66
CA VAL A 307 19.62 1.27 10.59
C VAL A 307 19.05 0.53 11.78
N ILE A 308 19.82 -0.39 12.33
CA ILE A 308 19.40 -1.25 13.43
C ILE A 308 20.34 -0.99 14.61
N LYS A 309 19.76 -0.50 15.73
CA LYS A 309 20.47 -0.38 17.00
C LYS A 309 20.34 -1.69 17.78
N ASN A 310 21.48 -2.29 18.10
CA ASN A 310 21.58 -3.37 19.07
C ASN A 310 21.84 -2.80 20.47
N GLY A 311 21.60 -3.60 21.49
CA GLY A 311 21.87 -3.25 22.88
C GLY A 311 23.35 -3.20 23.22
#